data_115d6290dbb7a5f59faf2bcaf99eb365
#
_entry.id   115d6290dbb7a5f59faf2bcaf99eb365
#
_cell.length_a   1.000
_cell.length_b   1.000
_cell.length_c   1.000
_cell.angle_alpha   90.00
_cell.angle_beta   90.00
_cell.angle_gamma   90.00
#
_symmetry.space_group_name_H-M   'P 1'
#
loop_
_entity.id
_entity.type
_entity.pdbx_description
1 polymer ?
#
loop_
_entity_poly.entity_id
_entity_poly.type
_entity_poly.pdbx_seq_one_letter_code
_entity_poly.pdbx_strand_id
1 'polypeptide(L)'
;MNPQSRGTVKLQSKDPLVAPVIDPSFLSHPFDRRVLIEGLRETRRLLSAPVYAKKTIRTYFPEGDTDEAIWVRRFLGDATVVLIY
;
A
#
# COMPACT_ATOMS: atom_id res chain seq x y z
N MET A 1 4.48 3.19 11.73
CA MET A 1 3.73 1.95 11.46
C MET A 1 4.52 0.76 11.98
N ASN A 2 3.84 -0.22 12.55
CA ASN A 2 4.48 -1.40 13.13
C ASN A 2 3.86 -2.66 12.47
N PRO A 3 4.34 -3.06 11.28
CA PRO A 3 3.73 -4.16 10.52
C PRO A 3 3.88 -5.50 11.26
N GLN A 4 2.88 -6.35 11.11
CA GLN A 4 2.85 -7.70 11.66
C GLN A 4 3.31 -8.75 10.65
N SER A 5 3.27 -8.42 9.36
CA SER A 5 3.83 -9.27 8.30
C SER A 5 5.34 -9.46 8.49
N ARG A 6 5.82 -10.67 8.21
CA ARG A 6 7.23 -11.01 8.28
C ARG A 6 7.67 -11.71 7.00
N GLY A 7 8.71 -11.19 6.39
CA GLY A 7 9.39 -11.83 5.28
C GLY A 7 10.58 -12.67 5.71
N THR A 8 11.16 -13.37 4.76
CA THR A 8 12.34 -14.21 4.98
C THR A 8 13.39 -14.00 3.90
N VAL A 9 14.66 -14.12 4.29
CA VAL A 9 15.80 -14.24 3.37
C VAL A 9 16.48 -15.55 3.72
N LYS A 10 16.58 -16.46 2.75
CA LYS A 10 17.13 -17.81 2.93
C LYS A 10 18.20 -18.10 1.89
N LEU A 11 19.22 -18.82 2.27
CA LEU A 11 20.17 -19.36 1.31
C LEU A 11 19.51 -20.44 0.45
N GLN A 12 19.66 -20.34 -0.86
CA GLN A 12 19.18 -21.32 -1.81
C GLN A 12 20.18 -22.45 -2.01
N SER A 13 21.48 -22.17 -1.84
CA SER A 13 22.59 -23.09 -2.06
C SER A 13 23.76 -22.77 -1.11
N LYS A 14 24.71 -23.72 -0.99
CA LYS A 14 26.01 -23.50 -0.33
C LYS A 14 26.95 -22.70 -1.22
N ASP A 15 26.67 -22.60 -2.52
CA ASP A 15 27.46 -21.83 -3.48
C ASP A 15 27.22 -20.34 -3.25
N PRO A 16 28.26 -19.53 -2.93
CA PRO A 16 28.14 -18.11 -2.67
C PRO A 16 27.73 -17.29 -3.91
N LEU A 17 27.84 -17.84 -5.10
CA LEU A 17 27.44 -17.17 -6.35
C LEU A 17 25.93 -17.32 -6.65
N VAL A 18 25.25 -18.20 -5.96
CA VAL A 18 23.79 -18.38 -6.11
C VAL A 18 23.06 -17.36 -5.25
N ALA A 19 22.22 -16.56 -5.88
CA ALA A 19 21.44 -15.53 -5.20
C ALA A 19 20.51 -16.14 -4.12
N PRO A 20 20.34 -15.46 -2.97
CA PRO A 20 19.41 -15.92 -1.93
C PRO A 20 17.96 -15.84 -2.39
N VAL A 21 17.11 -16.65 -1.80
CA VAL A 21 15.66 -16.53 -1.94
C VAL A 21 15.18 -15.42 -1.00
N ILE A 22 14.61 -14.39 -1.57
CA ILE A 22 14.06 -13.25 -0.84
C ILE A 22 12.54 -13.29 -0.98
N ASP A 23 11.85 -13.52 0.12
CA ASP A 23 10.40 -13.43 0.20
C ASP A 23 10.03 -12.32 1.20
N PRO A 24 9.64 -11.16 0.74
CA PRO A 24 9.25 -10.05 1.62
C PRO A 24 7.91 -10.27 2.31
N SER A 25 7.06 -11.17 1.82
CA SER A 25 5.72 -11.47 2.35
C SER A 25 4.93 -10.22 2.76
N PHE A 26 5.02 -9.16 1.95
CA PHE A 26 4.35 -7.89 2.24
C PHE A 26 2.84 -8.08 2.38
N LEU A 27 2.26 -7.48 3.42
CA LEU A 27 0.82 -7.47 3.65
C LEU A 27 0.19 -8.87 3.77
N SER A 28 0.99 -9.87 4.12
CA SER A 28 0.51 -11.23 4.38
C SER A 28 -0.40 -11.28 5.61
N HIS A 29 -0.18 -10.41 6.60
CA HIS A 29 -0.98 -10.36 7.81
C HIS A 29 -2.25 -9.51 7.62
N PRO A 30 -3.44 -9.99 8.04
CA PRO A 30 -4.71 -9.24 7.88
C PRO A 30 -4.71 -7.87 8.55
N PHE A 31 -4.01 -7.73 9.67
CA PHE A 31 -3.85 -6.45 10.38
C PHE A 31 -3.21 -5.39 9.48
N ASP A 32 -2.13 -5.73 8.79
CA ASP A 32 -1.41 -4.77 7.93
C ASP A 32 -2.28 -4.31 6.76
N ARG A 33 -3.08 -5.22 6.20
CA ARG A 33 -4.08 -4.88 5.18
C ARG A 33 -5.09 -3.89 5.70
N ARG A 34 -5.63 -4.16 6.89
CA ARG A 34 -6.61 -3.28 7.52
C ARG A 34 -6.05 -1.89 7.79
N VAL A 35 -4.85 -1.81 8.34
CA VAL A 35 -4.17 -0.52 8.62
C VAL A 35 -4.00 0.30 7.34
N LEU A 36 -3.64 -0.34 6.23
CA LEU A 36 -3.49 0.37 4.96
C LEU A 36 -4.83 0.86 4.40
N ILE A 37 -5.87 0.05 4.46
CA ILE A 37 -7.21 0.44 4.01
C ILE A 37 -7.72 1.65 4.81
N GLU A 38 -7.63 1.59 6.12
CA GLU A 38 -8.04 2.70 6.99
C GLU A 38 -7.17 3.95 6.77
N GLY A 39 -5.87 3.76 6.57
CA GLY A 39 -4.96 4.86 6.24
C GLY A 39 -5.33 5.56 4.92
N LEU A 40 -5.72 4.81 3.91
CA LEU A 40 -6.20 5.38 2.65
C LEU A 40 -7.53 6.13 2.81
N ARG A 41 -8.44 5.62 3.64
CA ARG A 41 -9.69 6.31 3.97
C ARG A 41 -9.44 7.64 4.66
N GLU A 42 -8.58 7.66 5.67
CA GLU A 42 -8.22 8.88 6.38
C GLU A 42 -7.48 9.89 5.49
N THR A 43 -6.59 9.42 4.61
CA THR A 43 -5.94 10.28 3.62
C THR A 43 -6.95 10.92 2.68
N ARG A 44 -7.93 10.15 2.19
CA ARG A 44 -9.01 10.66 1.35
C ARG A 44 -9.84 11.71 2.07
N ARG A 45 -10.19 11.46 3.33
CA ARG A 45 -10.90 12.40 4.19
C ARG A 45 -10.12 13.70 4.39
N LEU A 46 -8.83 13.61 4.66
CA LEU A 46 -7.94 14.76 4.82
C LEU A 46 -7.90 15.61 3.55
N LEU A 47 -7.71 14.98 2.39
CA LEU A 47 -7.62 15.69 1.11
C LEU A 47 -8.95 16.29 0.66
N SER A 48 -10.07 15.82 1.19
CA SER A 48 -11.40 16.40 0.97
C SER A 48 -11.65 17.66 1.79
N ALA A 49 -10.79 17.98 2.76
CA ALA A 49 -10.93 19.20 3.55
C ALA A 49 -10.78 20.45 2.66
N PRO A 50 -11.52 21.54 2.91
CA PRO A 50 -11.56 22.73 2.04
C PRO A 50 -10.21 23.35 1.76
N VAL A 51 -9.27 23.27 2.71
CA VAL A 51 -7.91 23.78 2.58
C VAL A 51 -7.13 23.06 1.48
N TYR A 52 -7.28 21.72 1.40
CA TYR A 52 -6.60 20.88 0.42
C TYR A 52 -7.37 20.76 -0.89
N ALA A 53 -8.69 20.71 -0.83
CA ALA A 53 -9.55 20.59 -2.02
C ALA A 53 -9.32 21.71 -3.03
N LYS A 54 -9.04 22.94 -2.57
CA LYS A 54 -8.71 24.08 -3.44
C LYS A 54 -7.35 23.96 -4.14
N LYS A 55 -6.41 23.17 -3.61
CA LYS A 55 -5.06 22.98 -4.14
C LYS A 55 -4.88 21.66 -4.86
N THR A 56 -5.83 20.75 -4.73
CA THR A 56 -5.76 19.42 -5.36
C THR A 56 -6.26 19.51 -6.78
N ILE A 57 -5.39 19.30 -7.75
CA ILE A 57 -5.73 19.31 -9.17
C ILE A 57 -6.37 17.98 -9.57
N ARG A 58 -5.84 16.87 -9.09
CA ARG A 58 -6.32 15.52 -9.40
C ARG A 58 -5.97 14.53 -8.29
N THR A 59 -6.92 13.70 -7.95
CA THR A 59 -6.71 12.59 -7.01
C THR A 59 -6.87 11.27 -7.75
N TYR A 60 -5.95 10.34 -7.51
CA TYR A 60 -5.99 8.98 -8.07
C TYR A 60 -6.34 7.99 -6.95
N PHE A 61 -7.49 8.17 -6.33
CA PHE A 61 -8.02 7.18 -5.41
C PHE A 61 -8.82 6.11 -6.14
N PRO A 62 -8.85 4.88 -5.63
CA PRO A 62 -9.77 3.86 -6.14
C PRO A 62 -11.21 4.37 -6.11
N GLU A 63 -11.96 4.11 -7.16
CA GLU A 63 -13.40 4.34 -7.15
C GLU A 63 -14.06 3.31 -6.25
N GLY A 64 -14.90 3.78 -5.34
CA GLY A 64 -15.55 2.95 -4.33
C GLY A 64 -14.89 3.04 -2.96
N ASP A 65 -15.68 2.72 -1.95
CA ASP A 65 -15.30 2.81 -0.53
C ASP A 65 -15.30 1.43 0.16
N THR A 66 -15.43 0.37 -0.62
CA THR A 66 -15.33 -1.01 -0.12
C THR A 66 -13.88 -1.40 0.10
N ASP A 67 -13.62 -2.20 1.13
CA ASP A 67 -12.29 -2.72 1.43
C ASP A 67 -11.67 -3.44 0.22
N GLU A 68 -12.48 -4.16 -0.53
CA GLU A 68 -12.06 -4.92 -1.70
C GLU A 68 -11.68 -4.03 -2.88
N ALA A 69 -12.45 -2.96 -3.15
CA ALA A 69 -12.14 -2.00 -4.20
C ALA A 69 -10.82 -1.26 -3.90
N ILE A 70 -10.62 -0.84 -2.65
CA ILE A 70 -9.39 -0.20 -2.19
C ILE A 70 -8.21 -1.16 -2.31
N TRP A 71 -8.40 -2.43 -1.94
CA TRP A 71 -7.36 -3.45 -1.96
C TRP A 71 -6.94 -3.83 -3.38
N VAL A 72 -7.90 -4.20 -4.23
CA VAL A 72 -7.63 -4.71 -5.58
C VAL A 72 -6.96 -3.65 -6.45
N ARG A 73 -7.48 -2.42 -6.46
CA ARG A 73 -6.93 -1.36 -7.32
C ARG A 73 -5.59 -0.82 -6.86
N ARG A 74 -5.36 -0.77 -5.56
CA ARG A 74 -4.12 -0.22 -5.00
C ARG A 74 -2.93 -1.19 -5.07
N PHE A 75 -3.17 -2.47 -4.89
CA PHE A 75 -2.10 -3.45 -4.73
C PHE A 75 -1.94 -4.41 -5.92
N LEU A 76 -2.95 -4.54 -6.77
CA LEU A 76 -2.91 -5.41 -7.95
C LEU A 76 -2.88 -4.64 -9.28
N GLY A 77 -3.13 -3.35 -9.29
CA GLY A 77 -3.06 -2.53 -10.51
C GLY A 77 -2.87 -1.06 -10.18
N ASP A 78 -2.08 -0.37 -10.93
CA ASP A 78 -1.76 1.06 -10.94
C ASP A 78 -1.29 1.73 -9.63
N ALA A 79 -0.06 2.21 -9.66
CA ALA A 79 0.49 3.06 -8.62
C ALA A 79 -0.31 4.38 -8.52
N THR A 80 -0.97 4.59 -7.38
CA THR A 80 -1.66 5.85 -7.12
C THR A 80 -0.63 6.91 -6.69
N VAL A 81 -0.48 7.93 -7.50
CA VAL A 81 0.33 9.12 -7.18
C VAL A 81 -0.62 10.25 -6.83
N VAL A 82 -0.45 10.83 -5.65
CA VAL A 82 -1.11 12.08 -5.26
C VAL A 82 -0.14 13.20 -5.55
N LEU A 83 -0.47 14.07 -6.52
CA LEU A 83 0.28 15.28 -6.81
C LEU A 83 -0.39 16.44 -6.07
N ILE A 84 0.32 17.04 -5.12
CA ILE A 84 -0.05 18.27 -4.42
C ILE A 84 0.93 19.34 -4.87
N TYR A 85 0.42 20.42 -5.43
CA TYR A 85 1.16 21.64 -5.76
C TYR A 85 0.77 22.76 -4.85
#